data_6a2891b8b94424125e320d8dc7217222
#
_entry.id   6a2891b8b94424125e320d8dc7217222
#
_cell.length_a   1.000
_cell.length_b   1.000
_cell.length_c   1.000
_cell.angle_alpha   90.00
_cell.angle_beta   90.00
_cell.angle_gamma   90.00
#
_symmetry.space_group_name_H-M   'P 1'
#
loop_
_entity.id
_entity.type
_entity.pdbx_description
1 polymer ?
#
loop_
_entity_poly.entity_id
_entity_poly.type
_entity_poly.pdbx_seq_one_letter_code
_entity_poly.pdbx_strand_id
1 'polypeptide(L)'
;MRIDCAAYVDGQRHEFDPATMTLDDDVVGDGFVWLGLRMPDQAELQQAMDSLGIAGVSALDVLKPHARPVLTVDGTVVQLVLRTAAYEDRNETIALGEMTVLFGPRSVLTIRHGQASELSSARAALEADPDRLRLGPAAVVAAVVNVVIDGYGPALDGFENDVVEVERDVFS
;
A
#
# COMPACT_ATOMS: atom_id res chain seq x y z
N MET A 1 1.67 -3.09 13.18
CA MET A 1 1.60 -4.57 13.05
C MET A 1 1.98 -5.00 11.64
N ARG A 2 3.00 -5.85 11.49
CA ARG A 2 3.41 -6.44 10.21
C ARG A 2 2.29 -7.34 9.66
N ILE A 3 1.99 -7.22 8.37
CA ILE A 3 0.98 -8.05 7.72
C ILE A 3 1.65 -9.15 6.90
N ASP A 4 2.60 -8.78 6.05
CA ASP A 4 3.34 -9.68 5.18
C ASP A 4 4.67 -9.07 4.78
N CYS A 5 5.69 -9.91 4.57
CA CYS A 5 7.01 -9.51 4.13
C CYS A 5 7.64 -10.61 3.29
N ALA A 6 8.24 -10.24 2.18
CA ALA A 6 9.00 -11.17 1.35
C ALA A 6 10.07 -10.43 0.53
N ALA A 7 11.16 -11.13 0.24
CA ALA A 7 12.08 -10.77 -0.82
C ALA A 7 11.63 -11.42 -2.13
N TYR A 8 11.90 -10.74 -3.23
CA TYR A 8 11.61 -11.21 -4.58
C TYR A 8 12.87 -11.16 -5.42
N VAL A 9 13.34 -12.32 -5.86
CA VAL A 9 14.53 -12.49 -6.67
C VAL A 9 14.15 -13.26 -7.93
N ASP A 10 14.47 -12.75 -9.08
CA ASP A 10 14.10 -13.31 -10.38
C ASP A 10 12.59 -13.61 -10.53
N GLY A 11 11.75 -12.80 -9.87
CA GLY A 11 10.30 -12.96 -9.86
C GLY A 11 9.81 -14.07 -8.93
N GLN A 12 10.66 -14.61 -8.06
CA GLN A 12 10.28 -15.63 -7.10
C GLN A 12 10.31 -15.08 -5.68
N ARG A 13 9.35 -15.55 -4.86
CA ARG A 13 9.23 -15.18 -3.45
C ARG A 13 10.23 -15.95 -2.60
N HIS A 14 10.94 -15.23 -1.73
CA HIS A 14 11.81 -15.75 -0.69
C HIS A 14 11.40 -15.20 0.68
N GLU A 15 11.70 -15.97 1.73
CA GLU A 15 11.47 -15.48 3.10
C GLU A 15 12.39 -14.30 3.42
N PHE A 16 11.82 -13.29 4.07
CA PHE A 16 12.53 -12.13 4.58
C PHE A 16 11.95 -11.71 5.92
N ASP A 17 12.79 -11.65 6.95
CA ASP A 17 12.38 -11.15 8.27
C ASP A 17 13.06 -9.81 8.57
N PRO A 18 12.33 -8.69 8.53
CA PRO A 18 12.88 -7.35 8.76
C PRO A 18 13.40 -7.13 10.20
N ALA A 19 13.17 -8.06 11.12
CA ALA A 19 13.75 -8.02 12.46
C ALA A 19 15.19 -8.49 12.52
N THR A 20 15.61 -9.32 11.56
CA THR A 20 16.92 -10.00 11.56
C THR A 20 17.68 -9.88 10.23
N MET A 21 17.03 -9.36 9.19
CA MET A 21 17.57 -9.26 7.83
C MET A 21 17.50 -7.82 7.31
N THR A 22 18.38 -7.51 6.38
CA THR A 22 18.44 -6.22 5.66
C THR A 22 18.48 -6.44 4.14
N LEU A 23 18.37 -5.36 3.36
CA LEU A 23 18.48 -5.44 1.90
C LEU A 23 19.84 -5.95 1.40
N ASP A 24 20.87 -5.86 2.23
CA ASP A 24 22.23 -6.27 1.88
C ASP A 24 22.48 -7.76 2.11
N ASP A 25 21.50 -8.49 2.69
CA ASP A 25 21.60 -9.95 2.88
C ASP A 25 21.59 -10.69 1.53
N ASP A 26 22.36 -11.75 1.44
CA ASP A 26 22.54 -12.58 0.24
C ASP A 26 21.22 -13.10 -0.34
N VAL A 27 20.22 -13.32 0.53
CA VAL A 27 18.89 -13.80 0.11
C VAL A 27 18.16 -12.80 -0.80
N VAL A 28 18.48 -11.50 -0.69
CA VAL A 28 17.85 -10.46 -1.54
C VAL A 28 18.61 -10.31 -2.86
N GLY A 29 19.93 -10.49 -2.88
CA GLY A 29 20.78 -10.36 -4.07
C GLY A 29 20.47 -9.07 -4.83
N ASP A 30 20.19 -9.17 -6.13
CA ASP A 30 19.77 -8.06 -7.01
C ASP A 30 18.23 -7.84 -6.99
N GLY A 31 17.50 -8.57 -6.16
CA GLY A 31 16.07 -8.47 -6.03
C GLY A 31 15.61 -7.27 -5.18
N PHE A 32 14.37 -7.34 -4.74
CA PHE A 32 13.78 -6.32 -3.88
C PHE A 32 12.95 -6.94 -2.76
N VAL A 33 12.64 -6.14 -1.74
CA VAL A 33 11.76 -6.55 -0.63
C VAL A 33 10.46 -5.76 -0.68
N TRP A 34 9.35 -6.45 -0.48
CA TRP A 34 8.03 -5.85 -0.25
C TRP A 34 7.51 -6.17 1.14
N LEU A 35 7.45 -5.17 2.01
CA LEU A 35 6.94 -5.23 3.37
C LEU A 35 5.59 -4.50 3.47
N GLY A 36 4.61 -5.13 4.12
CA GLY A 36 3.31 -4.55 4.42
C GLY A 36 3.10 -4.33 5.91
N LEU A 37 2.72 -3.12 6.30
CA LEU A 37 2.34 -2.74 7.66
C LEU A 37 0.88 -2.29 7.70
N ARG A 38 0.21 -2.57 8.82
CA ARG A 38 -1.12 -2.05 9.12
C ARG A 38 -1.09 -1.35 10.46
N MET A 39 -1.50 -0.07 10.48
CA MET A 39 -1.56 0.76 11.68
C MET A 39 -0.28 0.64 12.52
N PRO A 40 0.93 0.80 11.92
CA PRO A 40 2.17 0.72 12.69
C PRO A 40 2.27 1.89 13.67
N ASP A 41 2.93 1.64 14.79
CA ASP A 41 3.46 2.74 15.59
C ASP A 41 4.78 3.28 15.01
N GLN A 42 5.30 4.35 15.62
CA GLN A 42 6.52 4.98 15.13
C GLN A 42 7.73 4.04 15.17
N ALA A 43 7.85 3.22 16.20
CA ALA A 43 9.00 2.32 16.38
C ALA A 43 8.94 1.17 15.36
N GLU A 44 7.76 0.57 15.14
CA GLU A 44 7.52 -0.43 14.10
C GLU A 44 7.85 0.11 12.70
N LEU A 45 7.40 1.33 12.41
CA LEU A 45 7.67 1.96 11.12
C LEU A 45 9.15 2.27 10.93
N GLN A 46 9.81 2.84 11.94
CA GLN A 46 11.25 3.14 11.88
C GLN A 46 12.06 1.87 11.66
N GLN A 47 11.78 0.80 12.42
CA GLN A 47 12.45 -0.49 12.23
C GLN A 47 12.30 -1.05 10.82
N ALA A 48 11.09 -0.96 10.26
CA ALA A 48 10.82 -1.39 8.89
C ALA A 48 11.60 -0.55 7.86
N MET A 49 11.63 0.76 8.04
CA MET A 49 12.40 1.67 7.18
C MET A 49 13.90 1.37 7.23
N ASP A 50 14.44 1.16 8.43
CA ASP A 50 15.86 0.85 8.63
C ASP A 50 16.23 -0.48 7.95
N SER A 51 15.41 -1.53 8.11
CA SER A 51 15.65 -2.84 7.48
C SER A 51 15.60 -2.78 5.94
N LEU A 52 14.83 -1.85 5.39
CA LEU A 52 14.65 -1.64 3.96
C LEU A 52 15.59 -0.55 3.38
N GLY A 53 16.51 -0.01 4.17
CA GLY A 53 17.41 1.05 3.74
C GLY A 53 16.70 2.33 3.29
N ILE A 54 15.48 2.58 3.78
CA ILE A 54 14.70 3.79 3.49
C ILE A 54 15.20 4.91 4.41
N ALA A 55 15.97 5.82 3.86
CA ALA A 55 16.54 6.97 4.57
C ALA A 55 16.03 8.29 3.98
N GLY A 56 16.20 9.40 4.71
CA GLY A 56 15.80 10.75 4.28
C GLY A 56 14.34 11.10 4.61
N VAL A 57 13.48 10.11 4.86
CA VAL A 57 12.07 10.29 5.21
C VAL A 57 11.88 10.06 6.71
N SER A 58 11.13 10.94 7.38
CA SER A 58 10.82 10.80 8.81
C SER A 58 9.62 9.88 9.03
N ALA A 59 9.76 8.86 9.89
CA ALA A 59 8.65 8.01 10.28
C ALA A 59 7.48 8.80 10.88
N LEU A 60 7.76 9.86 11.63
CA LEU A 60 6.73 10.76 12.18
C LEU A 60 5.95 11.48 11.06
N ASP A 61 6.64 11.92 10.01
CA ASP A 61 5.98 12.60 8.90
C ASP A 61 5.13 11.64 8.06
N VAL A 62 5.60 10.41 7.88
CA VAL A 62 4.84 9.33 7.20
C VAL A 62 3.56 8.96 7.94
N LEU A 63 3.59 9.02 9.29
CA LEU A 63 2.41 8.70 10.12
C LEU A 63 1.40 9.84 10.24
N LYS A 64 1.73 11.05 9.77
CA LYS A 64 0.77 12.15 9.77
C LYS A 64 -0.36 11.88 8.78
N PRO A 65 -1.62 12.10 9.17
CA PRO A 65 -2.74 11.98 8.24
C PRO A 65 -2.62 12.98 7.09
N HIS A 66 -2.89 12.53 5.89
CA HIS A 66 -2.88 13.37 4.70
C HIS A 66 -4.32 13.63 4.22
N ALA A 67 -4.67 14.90 4.02
CA ALA A 67 -5.99 15.27 3.51
C ALA A 67 -6.18 14.95 2.02
N ARG A 68 -5.09 14.82 1.26
CA ARG A 68 -5.09 14.62 -0.20
C ARG A 68 -4.01 13.60 -0.58
N PRO A 69 -4.14 12.95 -1.75
CA PRO A 69 -3.04 12.19 -2.33
C PRO A 69 -1.79 13.07 -2.47
N VAL A 70 -0.64 12.49 -2.17
CA VAL A 70 0.66 13.18 -2.21
C VAL A 70 1.67 12.27 -2.91
N LEU A 71 2.51 12.87 -3.75
CA LEU A 71 3.71 12.24 -4.31
C LEU A 71 4.90 13.11 -3.95
N THR A 72 5.85 12.55 -3.22
CA THR A 72 7.10 13.23 -2.84
C THR A 72 8.29 12.38 -3.24
N VAL A 73 9.35 13.01 -3.71
CA VAL A 73 10.60 12.34 -4.07
C VAL A 73 11.71 12.92 -3.20
N ASP A 74 12.41 12.08 -2.46
CA ASP A 74 13.58 12.45 -1.65
C ASP A 74 14.73 11.48 -1.99
N GLY A 75 15.73 11.99 -2.70
CA GLY A 75 16.83 11.17 -3.21
C GLY A 75 16.31 10.03 -4.10
N THR A 76 16.53 8.79 -3.66
CA THR A 76 16.08 7.57 -4.35
C THR A 76 14.77 7.02 -3.82
N VAL A 77 14.22 7.63 -2.77
CA VAL A 77 12.97 7.18 -2.14
C VAL A 77 11.80 8.02 -2.64
N VAL A 78 10.74 7.36 -3.02
CA VAL A 78 9.47 7.99 -3.40
C VAL A 78 8.43 7.65 -2.35
N GLN A 79 7.74 8.66 -1.85
CA GLN A 79 6.55 8.52 -1.01
C GLN A 79 5.31 8.81 -1.86
N LEU A 80 4.43 7.84 -1.95
CA LEU A 80 3.12 7.95 -2.58
C LEU A 80 2.05 7.73 -1.52
N VAL A 81 1.22 8.73 -1.29
CA VAL A 81 0.06 8.66 -0.40
C VAL A 81 -1.21 8.62 -1.24
N LEU A 82 -2.01 7.60 -1.05
CA LEU A 82 -3.29 7.38 -1.74
C LEU A 82 -4.41 7.39 -0.70
N ARG A 83 -5.54 8.00 -1.06
CA ARG A 83 -6.76 7.89 -0.25
C ARG A 83 -7.53 6.66 -0.73
N THR A 84 -8.11 5.92 0.18
CA THR A 84 -9.00 4.80 -0.14
C THR A 84 -10.41 5.14 0.31
N ALA A 85 -11.40 4.61 -0.40
CA ALA A 85 -12.81 4.76 -0.07
C ALA A 85 -13.46 3.37 -0.11
N ALA A 86 -14.30 3.09 0.89
CA ALA A 86 -15.12 1.90 0.93
C ALA A 86 -16.55 2.33 1.30
N TYR A 87 -17.53 1.92 0.51
CA TYR A 87 -18.93 2.16 0.84
C TYR A 87 -19.41 1.17 1.90
N GLU A 88 -20.02 1.68 2.95
CA GLU A 88 -20.63 0.91 4.02
C GLU A 88 -22.15 0.96 3.87
N ASP A 89 -22.70 0.01 3.13
CA ASP A 89 -24.12 -0.12 2.78
C ASP A 89 -25.06 -0.07 4.02
N ARG A 90 -24.60 -0.61 5.14
CA ARG A 90 -25.39 -0.68 6.36
C ARG A 90 -25.67 0.70 7.00
N ASN A 91 -24.78 1.64 6.82
CA ASN A 91 -24.83 2.99 7.40
C ASN A 91 -24.97 4.09 6.34
N GLU A 92 -25.01 3.72 5.03
CA GLU A 92 -25.01 4.65 3.91
C GLU A 92 -23.87 5.68 4.03
N THR A 93 -22.67 5.19 4.37
CA THR A 93 -21.50 6.05 4.60
C THR A 93 -20.30 5.58 3.82
N ILE A 94 -19.44 6.54 3.45
CA ILE A 94 -18.14 6.23 2.86
C ILE A 94 -17.08 6.22 3.95
N ALA A 95 -16.53 5.05 4.24
CA ALA A 95 -15.37 4.91 5.10
C ALA A 95 -14.10 5.24 4.32
N LEU A 96 -13.33 6.19 4.83
CA LEU A 96 -12.08 6.62 4.22
C LEU A 96 -10.89 5.95 4.92
N GLY A 97 -9.90 5.58 4.12
CA GLY A 97 -8.61 5.10 4.57
C GLY A 97 -7.46 5.79 3.86
N GLU A 98 -6.25 5.38 4.20
CA GLU A 98 -5.02 5.85 3.59
C GLU A 98 -4.08 4.69 3.31
N MET A 99 -3.51 4.68 2.13
CA MET A 99 -2.44 3.78 1.71
C MET A 99 -1.21 4.61 1.41
N THR A 100 -0.18 4.49 2.25
CA THR A 100 1.13 5.10 1.97
C THR A 100 2.06 4.03 1.42
N VAL A 101 2.74 4.36 0.34
CA VAL A 101 3.77 3.52 -0.28
C VAL A 101 5.09 4.29 -0.26
N LEU A 102 6.08 3.78 0.48
CA LEU A 102 7.46 4.22 0.36
C LEU A 102 8.19 3.20 -0.51
N PHE A 103 8.84 3.66 -1.56
CA PHE A 103 9.58 2.75 -2.42
C PHE A 103 10.87 3.35 -2.95
N GLY A 104 11.83 2.50 -3.14
CA GLY A 104 13.14 2.80 -3.70
C GLY A 104 13.51 1.77 -4.77
N PRO A 105 14.77 1.73 -5.21
CA PRO A 105 15.22 0.81 -6.26
C PRO A 105 15.04 -0.67 -5.90
N ARG A 106 15.14 -1.02 -4.61
CA ARG A 106 15.11 -2.40 -4.12
C ARG A 106 14.13 -2.63 -2.97
N SER A 107 13.26 -1.68 -2.67
CA SER A 107 12.34 -1.79 -1.54
C SER A 107 10.98 -1.20 -1.84
N VAL A 108 9.93 -1.85 -1.30
CA VAL A 108 8.57 -1.30 -1.22
C VAL A 108 8.05 -1.53 0.19
N LEU A 109 7.64 -0.45 0.83
CA LEU A 109 6.95 -0.48 2.12
C LEU A 109 5.54 0.07 1.93
N THR A 110 4.54 -0.79 2.10
CA THR A 110 3.13 -0.39 2.06
C THR A 110 2.58 -0.26 3.48
N ILE A 111 1.96 0.89 3.78
CA ILE A 111 1.42 1.21 5.10
C ILE A 111 -0.06 1.51 4.94
N ARG A 112 -0.90 0.81 5.71
CA ARG A 112 -2.36 0.94 5.67
C ARG A 112 -2.89 1.56 6.95
N HIS A 113 -3.70 2.60 6.80
CA HIS A 113 -4.42 3.27 7.89
C HIS A 113 -5.92 3.29 7.61
N GLY A 114 -6.72 3.09 8.65
CA GLY A 114 -8.18 3.07 8.54
C GLY A 114 -8.70 1.92 7.66
N GLN A 115 -9.75 2.20 6.89
CA GLN A 115 -10.36 1.26 5.94
C GLN A 115 -9.63 1.24 4.59
N ALA A 116 -8.32 1.00 4.65
CA ALA A 116 -7.52 0.86 3.45
C ALA A 116 -7.71 -0.51 2.79
N SER A 117 -7.67 -0.51 1.46
CA SER A 117 -7.84 -1.71 0.64
C SER A 117 -6.85 -2.82 1.01
N GLU A 118 -7.31 -4.06 0.97
CA GLU A 118 -6.46 -5.25 1.17
C GLU A 118 -5.58 -5.50 -0.05
N LEU A 119 -4.33 -5.84 0.19
CA LEU A 119 -3.34 -6.09 -0.87
C LEU A 119 -3.05 -7.58 -1.11
N SER A 120 -3.69 -8.48 -0.36
CA SER A 120 -3.42 -9.92 -0.42
C SER A 120 -3.68 -10.51 -1.81
N SER A 121 -4.79 -10.16 -2.45
CA SER A 121 -5.12 -10.60 -3.80
C SER A 121 -4.16 -10.04 -4.86
N ALA A 122 -3.78 -8.78 -4.75
CA ALA A 122 -2.82 -8.15 -5.65
C ALA A 122 -1.43 -8.77 -5.51
N ARG A 123 -1.00 -9.07 -4.27
CA ARG A 123 0.25 -9.79 -4.03
C ARG A 123 0.21 -11.19 -4.64
N ALA A 124 -0.85 -11.95 -4.39
CA ALA A 124 -1.00 -13.30 -4.96
C ALA A 124 -1.01 -13.27 -6.50
N ALA A 125 -1.65 -12.28 -7.11
CA ALA A 125 -1.65 -12.12 -8.56
C ALA A 125 -0.26 -11.80 -9.13
N LEU A 126 0.52 -10.96 -8.43
CA LEU A 126 1.91 -10.68 -8.82
C LEU A 126 2.81 -11.92 -8.63
N GLU A 127 2.64 -12.66 -7.54
CA GLU A 127 3.41 -13.89 -7.27
C GLU A 127 3.11 -15.01 -8.27
N ALA A 128 1.92 -14.99 -8.88
CA ALA A 128 1.55 -15.88 -9.97
C ALA A 128 2.12 -15.45 -11.35
N ASP A 129 2.71 -14.26 -11.46
CA ASP A 129 3.31 -13.70 -12.68
C ASP A 129 4.77 -13.27 -12.42
N PRO A 130 5.72 -14.21 -12.46
CA PRO A 130 7.13 -13.92 -12.23
C PRO A 130 7.73 -12.90 -13.20
N ASP A 131 7.24 -12.85 -14.43
CA ASP A 131 7.75 -11.91 -15.44
C ASP A 131 7.39 -10.47 -15.05
N ARG A 132 6.19 -10.28 -14.51
CA ARG A 132 5.78 -8.99 -13.99
C ARG A 132 6.52 -8.61 -12.71
N LEU A 133 6.77 -9.56 -11.80
CA LEU A 133 7.58 -9.31 -10.61
C LEU A 133 9.03 -8.94 -10.91
N ARG A 134 9.61 -9.44 -12.00
CA ARG A 134 10.96 -9.05 -12.46
C ARG A 134 11.08 -7.57 -12.83
N LEU A 135 9.97 -6.86 -13.04
CA LEU A 135 9.98 -5.41 -13.20
C LEU A 135 10.31 -4.66 -11.90
N GLY A 136 10.44 -5.39 -10.79
CA GLY A 136 10.85 -4.86 -9.50
C GLY A 136 9.76 -4.04 -8.77
N PRO A 137 10.17 -3.07 -7.93
CA PRO A 137 9.27 -2.25 -7.14
C PRO A 137 8.14 -1.59 -7.93
N ALA A 138 8.38 -1.21 -9.18
CA ALA A 138 7.39 -0.55 -10.03
C ALA A 138 6.14 -1.43 -10.28
N ALA A 139 6.30 -2.76 -10.41
CA ALA A 139 5.18 -3.68 -10.57
C ALA A 139 4.27 -3.69 -9.32
N VAL A 140 4.88 -3.65 -8.13
CA VAL A 140 4.14 -3.58 -6.86
C VAL A 140 3.40 -2.26 -6.75
N VAL A 141 4.06 -1.13 -7.03
CA VAL A 141 3.43 0.20 -6.97
C VAL A 141 2.24 0.27 -7.91
N ALA A 142 2.39 -0.21 -9.15
CA ALA A 142 1.29 -0.25 -10.12
C ALA A 142 0.11 -1.13 -9.62
N ALA A 143 0.39 -2.28 -9.04
CA ALA A 143 -0.65 -3.15 -8.47
C ALA A 143 -1.37 -2.49 -7.29
N VAL A 144 -0.66 -1.80 -6.41
CA VAL A 144 -1.25 -1.05 -5.29
C VAL A 144 -2.16 0.08 -5.79
N VAL A 145 -1.70 0.85 -6.79
CA VAL A 145 -2.49 1.93 -7.39
C VAL A 145 -3.77 1.38 -8.01
N ASN A 146 -3.69 0.26 -8.76
CA ASN A 146 -4.87 -0.38 -9.35
C ASN A 146 -5.87 -0.82 -8.28
N VAL A 147 -5.42 -1.47 -7.19
CA VAL A 147 -6.31 -1.87 -6.07
C VAL A 147 -7.03 -0.67 -5.48
N VAL A 148 -6.35 0.46 -5.31
CA VAL A 148 -6.98 1.68 -4.77
C VAL A 148 -8.00 2.27 -5.76
N ILE A 149 -7.67 2.31 -7.06
CA ILE A 149 -8.59 2.82 -8.10
C ILE A 149 -9.81 1.92 -8.23
N ASP A 150 -9.62 0.60 -8.29
CA ASP A 150 -10.71 -0.37 -8.38
C ASP A 150 -11.64 -0.28 -7.16
N GLY A 151 -11.10 0.06 -6.00
CA GLY A 151 -11.86 0.27 -4.76
C GLY A 151 -12.84 1.46 -4.81
N TYR A 152 -12.66 2.41 -5.73
CA TYR A 152 -13.60 3.54 -5.87
C TYR A 152 -14.90 3.15 -6.57
N GLY A 153 -14.90 2.13 -7.44
CA GLY A 153 -16.09 1.70 -8.17
C GLY A 153 -17.29 1.45 -7.25
N PRO A 154 -17.21 0.50 -6.30
CA PRO A 154 -18.32 0.22 -5.37
C PRO A 154 -18.75 1.44 -4.53
N ALA A 155 -17.81 2.34 -4.19
CA ALA A 155 -18.14 3.54 -3.43
C ALA A 155 -18.94 4.54 -4.28
N LEU A 156 -18.64 4.66 -5.57
CA LEU A 156 -19.39 5.50 -6.51
C LEU A 156 -20.77 4.92 -6.80
N ASP A 157 -20.86 3.62 -7.03
CA ASP A 157 -22.13 2.93 -7.28
C ASP A 157 -23.09 3.07 -6.08
N GLY A 158 -22.57 2.93 -4.84
CA GLY A 158 -23.34 3.16 -3.63
C GLY A 158 -23.86 4.61 -3.55
N PHE A 159 -23.01 5.58 -3.79
CA PHE A 159 -23.39 6.98 -3.77
C PHE A 159 -24.43 7.35 -4.86
N GLU A 160 -24.33 6.78 -6.07
CA GLU A 160 -25.33 6.96 -7.12
C GLU A 160 -26.70 6.40 -6.70
N ASN A 161 -26.73 5.25 -6.05
CA ASN A 161 -27.97 4.67 -5.52
C ASN A 161 -28.65 5.56 -4.48
N ASP A 162 -27.86 6.11 -3.52
CA ASP A 162 -28.37 7.03 -2.49
C ASP A 162 -29.00 8.28 -3.12
N VAL A 163 -28.37 8.85 -4.15
CA VAL A 163 -28.90 10.02 -4.87
C VAL A 163 -30.25 9.67 -5.53
N VAL A 164 -30.37 8.50 -6.17
CA VAL A 164 -31.64 8.07 -6.81
C VAL A 164 -32.75 7.86 -5.76
N GLU A 165 -32.41 7.33 -4.58
CA GLU A 165 -33.38 7.18 -3.50
C GLU A 165 -33.88 8.52 -2.96
N VAL A 166 -32.96 9.45 -2.71
CA VAL A 166 -33.33 10.80 -2.28
C VAL A 166 -34.18 11.52 -3.31
N GLU A 167 -33.84 11.43 -4.60
CA GLU A 167 -34.68 12.02 -5.67
C GLU A 167 -36.09 11.44 -5.67
N ARG A 168 -36.23 10.13 -5.53
CA ARG A 168 -37.54 9.48 -5.47
C ARG A 168 -38.36 9.96 -4.26
N ASP A 169 -37.74 10.07 -3.09
CA ASP A 169 -38.42 10.48 -1.85
C ASP A 169 -38.84 11.93 -1.87
N VAL A 170 -38.07 12.80 -2.54
CA VAL A 170 -38.38 14.23 -2.65
C VAL A 170 -39.47 14.51 -3.71
N PHE A 171 -39.57 13.70 -4.78
CA PHE A 171 -40.48 13.96 -5.91
C PHE A 171 -41.67 12.97 -5.97
N SER A 172 -41.83 12.09 -5.01
CA SER A 172 -43.01 11.21 -4.87
C SER A 172 -44.00 11.79 -3.86
#